data_98c130e6f07f101e5d799e8eba60efe2
#
_entry.id   98c130e6f07f101e5d799e8eba60efe2
#
_cell.length_a   1.000
_cell.length_b   1.000
_cell.length_c   1.000
_cell.angle_alpha   90.00
_cell.angle_beta   90.00
_cell.angle_gamma   90.00
#
_symmetry.space_group_name_H-M   'P 1'
#
loop_
_entity.id
_entity.type
_entity.pdbx_description
1 polymer ?
#
loop_
_entity_poly.entity_id
_entity_poly.type
_entity_poly.pdbx_seq_one_letter_code
_entity_poly.pdbx_strand_id
1 'polypeptide(L)'
;MEQLEEKEIIPYDVIVVGAGAAGMMAAGTAARNGKRVLLIEKMEKSGRKVRITGKGRCNVTNARPAEEFASQVRTNAEFFAPAFAEFNNRAAIRFFERAGVKLEIERGERVFPRSGKAWDIATALLEYCFENGVKIIYNTRVTGIMTLGSKVFGVRYINKRGFERKEECPNVIVATGGLSYPATGSTGDGYAFASDL
;
A
#
# COMPACT_ATOMS: atom_id res chain seq x y z
N MET A 1 28.99 27.75 -22.24
CA MET A 1 27.74 27.00 -22.52
C MET A 1 27.91 25.66 -21.84
N GLU A 2 27.40 25.56 -20.60
CA GLU A 2 27.33 24.30 -19.91
C GLU A 2 26.28 23.42 -20.62
N GLN A 3 26.72 22.29 -21.14
CA GLN A 3 25.83 21.24 -21.60
C GLN A 3 25.08 20.71 -20.37
N LEU A 4 23.80 21.03 -20.23
CA LEU A 4 22.92 20.36 -19.33
C LEU A 4 22.85 18.90 -19.81
N GLU A 5 23.55 18.00 -19.14
CA GLU A 5 23.36 16.56 -19.32
C GLU A 5 21.87 16.27 -19.13
N GLU A 6 21.18 15.88 -20.18
CA GLU A 6 19.84 15.30 -20.09
C GLU A 6 19.97 14.06 -19.20
N LYS A 7 19.55 14.21 -17.95
CA LYS A 7 19.44 13.06 -17.05
C LYS A 7 18.48 12.08 -17.69
N GLU A 8 19.00 10.95 -18.13
CA GLU A 8 18.23 9.84 -18.66
C GLU A 8 17.13 9.50 -17.63
N ILE A 9 15.88 9.79 -17.98
CA ILE A 9 14.72 9.51 -17.12
C ILE A 9 14.51 8.01 -17.18
N ILE A 10 15.05 7.31 -16.20
CA ILE A 10 14.86 5.87 -16.09
C ILE A 10 13.40 5.62 -15.66
N PRO A 11 12.57 5.02 -16.52
CA PRO A 11 11.15 4.84 -16.22
C PRO A 11 10.91 3.88 -15.04
N TYR A 12 9.80 4.04 -14.33
CA TYR A 12 9.39 3.12 -13.27
C TYR A 12 8.88 1.80 -13.86
N ASP A 13 9.15 0.69 -13.18
CA ASP A 13 8.65 -0.63 -13.55
C ASP A 13 7.24 -0.86 -13.02
N VAL A 14 6.91 -0.22 -11.87
CA VAL A 14 5.60 -0.31 -11.20
C VAL A 14 5.22 1.04 -10.60
N ILE A 15 3.99 1.46 -10.82
CA ILE A 15 3.34 2.54 -10.05
C ILE A 15 2.33 1.92 -9.09
N VAL A 16 2.42 2.30 -7.81
CA VAL A 16 1.44 1.92 -6.79
C VAL A 16 0.63 3.14 -6.38
N VAL A 17 -0.69 3.04 -6.41
CA VAL A 17 -1.61 4.13 -6.09
C VAL A 17 -2.20 3.92 -4.69
N GLY A 18 -1.81 4.78 -3.75
CA GLY A 18 -2.24 4.78 -2.36
C GLY A 18 -1.21 4.18 -1.40
N ALA A 19 -0.72 4.99 -0.45
CA ALA A 19 0.25 4.59 0.58
C ALA A 19 -0.43 4.14 1.89
N GLY A 20 -1.49 3.33 1.78
CA GLY A 20 -2.04 2.54 2.87
C GLY A 20 -1.20 1.28 3.16
N ALA A 21 -1.67 0.41 4.07
CA ALA A 21 -0.96 -0.83 4.40
C ALA A 21 -0.70 -1.70 3.17
N ALA A 22 -1.73 -1.91 2.34
CA ALA A 22 -1.62 -2.71 1.12
C ALA A 22 -0.64 -2.11 0.11
N GLY A 23 -0.72 -0.78 -0.12
CA GLY A 23 0.16 -0.11 -1.08
C GLY A 23 1.61 -0.08 -0.64
N MET A 24 1.89 0.18 0.64
CA MET A 24 3.26 0.15 1.16
C MET A 24 3.85 -1.28 1.09
N MET A 25 3.05 -2.30 1.44
CA MET A 25 3.48 -3.70 1.33
C MET A 25 3.76 -4.07 -0.13
N ALA A 26 2.86 -3.73 -1.06
CA ALA A 26 3.03 -4.01 -2.48
C ALA A 26 4.26 -3.29 -3.07
N ALA A 27 4.43 -2.01 -2.75
CA ALA A 27 5.54 -1.20 -3.23
C ALA A 27 6.89 -1.72 -2.72
N GLY A 28 7.01 -1.96 -1.40
CA GLY A 28 8.22 -2.49 -0.80
C GLY A 28 8.55 -3.89 -1.32
N THR A 29 7.54 -4.75 -1.53
CA THR A 29 7.74 -6.09 -2.07
C THR A 29 8.20 -6.06 -3.52
N ALA A 30 7.60 -5.23 -4.38
CA ALA A 30 8.04 -5.07 -5.75
C ALA A 30 9.48 -4.53 -5.82
N ALA A 31 9.81 -3.53 -5.00
CA ALA A 31 11.13 -2.94 -4.94
C ALA A 31 12.19 -3.93 -4.43
N ARG A 32 11.88 -4.72 -3.39
CA ARG A 32 12.76 -5.80 -2.91
C ARG A 32 13.07 -6.84 -3.99
N ASN A 33 12.16 -7.03 -4.94
CA ASN A 33 12.36 -7.90 -6.11
C ASN A 33 13.02 -7.17 -7.30
N GLY A 34 13.74 -6.08 -7.06
CA GLY A 34 14.54 -5.37 -8.06
C GLY A 34 13.74 -4.44 -8.99
N LYS A 35 12.48 -4.13 -8.68
CA LYS A 35 11.67 -3.20 -9.48
C LYS A 35 11.86 -1.77 -9.02
N ARG A 36 11.91 -0.82 -9.95
CA ARG A 36 11.86 0.61 -9.66
C ARG A 36 10.40 1.01 -9.44
N VAL A 37 10.07 1.45 -8.24
CA VAL A 37 8.69 1.66 -7.80
C VAL A 37 8.44 3.12 -7.46
N LEU A 38 7.36 3.67 -8.03
CA LEU A 38 6.77 4.93 -7.62
C LEU A 38 5.49 4.66 -6.82
N LEU A 39 5.44 5.12 -5.58
CA LEU A 39 4.26 5.06 -4.72
C LEU A 39 3.64 6.46 -4.63
N ILE A 40 2.40 6.61 -5.08
CA ILE A 40 1.68 7.89 -5.15
C ILE A 40 0.62 7.94 -4.06
N GLU A 41 0.69 8.96 -3.19
CA GLU A 41 -0.26 9.17 -2.10
C GLU A 41 -0.91 10.55 -2.20
N LYS A 42 -2.24 10.58 -2.14
CA LYS A 42 -2.99 11.84 -2.22
C LYS A 42 -2.97 12.65 -0.92
N MET A 43 -2.73 11.99 0.20
CA MET A 43 -2.66 12.63 1.51
C MET A 43 -1.23 13.08 1.83
N GLU A 44 -1.08 13.85 2.89
CA GLU A 44 0.21 14.41 3.33
C GLU A 44 1.15 13.37 3.98
N LYS A 45 0.64 12.18 4.31
CA LYS A 45 1.41 11.09 4.93
C LYS A 45 0.80 9.73 4.65
N SER A 46 1.65 8.69 4.67
CA SER A 46 1.25 7.29 4.52
C SER A 46 0.57 6.72 5.76
N GLY A 47 -0.16 5.62 5.58
CA GLY A 47 -0.70 4.80 6.66
C GLY A 47 -1.76 5.47 7.53
N ARG A 48 -2.45 6.52 7.06
CA ARG A 48 -3.44 7.27 7.87
C ARG A 48 -4.49 6.36 8.49
N LYS A 49 -5.07 5.44 7.73
CA LYS A 49 -6.07 4.50 8.27
C LYS A 49 -5.44 3.52 9.27
N VAL A 50 -4.25 3.01 9.01
CA VAL A 50 -3.52 2.15 9.95
C VAL A 50 -3.41 2.79 11.32
N ARG A 51 -3.07 4.09 11.37
CA ARG A 51 -2.84 4.87 12.61
C ARG A 51 -4.08 5.04 13.49
N ILE A 52 -5.29 4.89 12.93
CA ILE A 52 -6.55 5.04 13.67
C ILE A 52 -7.23 3.70 13.97
N THR A 53 -6.76 2.60 13.37
CA THR A 53 -7.33 1.26 13.63
C THR A 53 -7.09 0.82 15.08
N GLY A 54 -7.96 -0.05 15.60
CA GLY A 54 -7.86 -0.56 16.95
C GLY A 54 -7.82 0.55 18.02
N LYS A 55 -8.53 1.66 17.82
CA LYS A 55 -8.51 2.85 18.70
C LYS A 55 -7.10 3.46 18.83
N GLY A 56 -6.35 3.53 17.72
CA GLY A 56 -4.97 4.05 17.70
C GLY A 56 -3.88 3.04 18.07
N ARG A 57 -4.26 1.78 18.30
CA ARG A 57 -3.33 0.70 18.68
C ARG A 57 -2.92 -0.19 17.52
N CYS A 58 -3.69 -0.23 16.45
CA CYS A 58 -3.59 -1.12 15.29
C CYS A 58 -3.70 -2.61 15.65
N ASN A 59 -4.89 -3.19 15.52
CA ASN A 59 -5.03 -4.64 15.47
C ASN A 59 -4.43 -5.15 14.15
N VAL A 60 -3.22 -5.69 14.21
CA VAL A 60 -2.44 -6.11 13.03
C VAL A 60 -3.08 -7.30 12.33
N THR A 61 -3.39 -8.33 13.13
CA THR A 61 -3.98 -9.58 12.66
C THR A 61 -4.57 -10.38 13.83
N ASN A 62 -4.90 -11.64 13.58
CA ASN A 62 -5.32 -12.59 14.61
C ASN A 62 -4.35 -13.81 14.59
N ALA A 63 -3.94 -14.29 15.75
CA ALA A 63 -2.94 -15.33 15.89
C ALA A 63 -3.52 -16.78 15.80
N ARG A 64 -4.80 -16.93 15.50
CA ARG A 64 -5.42 -18.25 15.31
C ARG A 64 -4.70 -19.08 14.25
N PRO A 65 -4.84 -20.42 14.27
CA PRO A 65 -4.41 -21.24 13.15
C PRO A 65 -4.94 -20.73 11.81
N ALA A 66 -4.16 -20.89 10.73
CA ALA A 66 -4.51 -20.30 9.44
C ALA A 66 -5.87 -20.78 8.92
N GLU A 67 -6.21 -22.04 9.15
CA GLU A 67 -7.46 -22.66 8.76
C GLU A 67 -8.65 -22.04 9.49
N GLU A 68 -8.52 -21.78 10.80
CA GLU A 68 -9.54 -21.09 11.59
C GLU A 68 -9.66 -19.62 11.16
N PHE A 69 -8.55 -18.97 10.83
CA PHE A 69 -8.57 -17.59 10.33
C PHE A 69 -9.35 -17.51 9.01
N ALA A 70 -9.02 -18.39 8.06
CA ALA A 70 -9.66 -18.42 6.75
C ALA A 70 -11.18 -18.68 6.85
N SER A 71 -11.62 -19.53 7.78
CA SER A 71 -13.04 -19.82 7.99
C SER A 71 -13.88 -18.62 8.48
N GLN A 72 -13.22 -17.57 8.99
CA GLN A 72 -13.89 -16.33 9.41
C GLN A 72 -14.13 -15.33 8.26
N VAL A 73 -13.61 -15.61 7.05
CA VAL A 73 -13.88 -14.80 5.86
C VAL A 73 -15.29 -15.05 5.37
N ARG A 74 -16.19 -14.08 5.60
CA ARG A 74 -17.64 -14.24 5.40
C ARG A 74 -18.07 -14.20 3.94
N THR A 75 -17.32 -13.52 3.09
CA THR A 75 -17.64 -13.32 1.68
C THR A 75 -16.39 -13.52 0.82
N ASN A 76 -16.56 -14.13 -0.35
CA ASN A 76 -15.48 -14.32 -1.33
C ASN A 76 -14.23 -15.03 -0.76
N ALA A 77 -14.43 -16.05 0.11
CA ALA A 77 -13.33 -16.78 0.73
C ALA A 77 -12.40 -17.43 -0.31
N GLU A 78 -12.94 -17.94 -1.40
CA GLU A 78 -12.19 -18.54 -2.50
C GLU A 78 -11.26 -17.51 -3.19
N PHE A 79 -11.73 -16.28 -3.38
CA PHE A 79 -10.89 -15.19 -3.91
C PHE A 79 -9.77 -14.79 -2.95
N PHE A 80 -10.02 -14.84 -1.66
CA PHE A 80 -9.05 -14.51 -0.61
C PHE A 80 -7.97 -15.60 -0.43
N ALA A 81 -8.32 -16.87 -0.61
CA ALA A 81 -7.50 -18.01 -0.24
C ALA A 81 -6.09 -18.01 -0.88
N PRO A 82 -5.90 -17.75 -2.19
CA PRO A 82 -4.56 -17.73 -2.80
C PRO A 82 -3.65 -16.65 -2.19
N ALA A 83 -4.17 -15.43 -2.00
CA ALA A 83 -3.39 -14.34 -1.39
C ALA A 83 -3.04 -14.66 0.08
N PHE A 84 -3.95 -15.28 0.82
CA PHE A 84 -3.71 -15.69 2.20
C PHE A 84 -2.72 -16.85 2.31
N ALA A 85 -2.68 -17.76 1.35
CA ALA A 85 -1.68 -18.83 1.30
C ALA A 85 -0.26 -18.27 1.17
N GLU A 86 -0.06 -17.23 0.35
CA GLU A 86 1.22 -16.55 0.17
C GLU A 86 1.63 -15.68 1.37
N PHE A 87 0.67 -14.95 1.93
CA PHE A 87 0.94 -14.03 3.04
C PHE A 87 -0.16 -14.11 4.10
N ASN A 88 -0.10 -15.14 4.95
CA ASN A 88 -1.08 -15.38 5.99
C ASN A 88 -0.81 -14.56 7.27
N ASN A 89 -1.68 -14.72 8.27
CA ASN A 89 -1.59 -14.05 9.56
C ASN A 89 -0.25 -14.30 10.29
N ARG A 90 0.32 -15.49 10.18
CA ARG A 90 1.63 -15.82 10.76
C ARG A 90 2.76 -15.12 10.00
N ALA A 91 2.65 -15.03 8.67
CA ALA A 91 3.60 -14.27 7.86
C ALA A 91 3.56 -12.77 8.20
N ALA A 92 2.37 -12.20 8.43
CA ALA A 92 2.21 -10.82 8.87
C ALA A 92 2.89 -10.56 10.24
N ILE A 93 2.71 -11.46 11.22
CA ILE A 93 3.38 -11.38 12.52
C ILE A 93 4.90 -11.36 12.30
N ARG A 94 5.45 -12.36 11.61
CA ARG A 94 6.89 -12.44 11.35
C ARG A 94 7.44 -11.24 10.60
N PHE A 95 6.66 -10.66 9.69
CA PHE A 95 7.06 -9.46 8.95
C PHE A 95 7.33 -8.29 9.91
N PHE A 96 6.37 -7.97 10.79
CA PHE A 96 6.52 -6.86 11.73
C PHE A 96 7.57 -7.13 12.81
N GLU A 97 7.71 -8.37 13.29
CA GLU A 97 8.76 -8.74 14.24
C GLU A 97 10.16 -8.58 13.63
N ARG A 98 10.35 -8.98 12.36
CA ARG A 98 11.62 -8.75 11.63
C ARG A 98 11.90 -7.28 11.38
N ALA A 99 10.85 -6.47 11.21
CA ALA A 99 10.95 -5.01 11.15
C ALA A 99 11.14 -4.35 12.53
N GLY A 100 11.43 -5.12 13.58
CA GLY A 100 11.73 -4.62 14.93
C GLY A 100 10.51 -4.26 15.79
N VAL A 101 9.29 -4.50 15.32
CA VAL A 101 8.08 -4.23 16.09
C VAL A 101 7.79 -5.40 17.03
N LYS A 102 7.87 -5.15 18.35
CA LYS A 102 7.45 -6.14 19.34
C LYS A 102 5.94 -6.24 19.36
N LEU A 103 5.44 -7.46 19.11
CA LEU A 103 4.00 -7.76 19.10
C LEU A 103 3.57 -8.50 20.37
N GLU A 104 2.28 -8.40 20.72
CA GLU A 104 1.65 -9.17 21.79
C GLU A 104 0.29 -9.69 21.34
N ILE A 105 -0.09 -10.85 21.88
CA ILE A 105 -1.37 -11.49 21.62
C ILE A 105 -2.28 -11.20 22.79
N GLU A 106 -3.42 -10.59 22.53
CA GLU A 106 -4.44 -10.27 23.53
C GLU A 106 -5.64 -11.23 23.43
N ARG A 107 -6.59 -11.04 24.35
CA ARG A 107 -7.84 -11.81 24.39
C ARG A 107 -8.47 -11.92 22.99
N GLY A 108 -8.85 -13.15 22.60
CA GLY A 108 -9.43 -13.46 21.29
C GLY A 108 -8.40 -13.54 20.19
N GLU A 109 -7.16 -13.85 20.54
CA GLU A 109 -6.02 -14.04 19.63
C GLU A 109 -5.69 -12.77 18.78
N ARG A 110 -6.12 -11.60 19.22
CA ARG A 110 -5.84 -10.34 18.52
C ARG A 110 -4.39 -9.93 18.73
N VAL A 111 -3.73 -9.54 17.65
CA VAL A 111 -2.31 -9.16 17.65
C VAL A 111 -2.17 -7.64 17.60
N PHE A 112 -1.47 -7.06 18.57
CA PHE A 112 -1.19 -5.64 18.66
C PHE A 112 0.30 -5.38 18.84
N PRO A 113 0.81 -4.19 18.47
CA PRO A 113 2.13 -3.77 18.91
C PRO A 113 2.13 -3.62 20.44
N ARG A 114 3.14 -4.18 21.09
CA ARG A 114 3.29 -4.13 22.56
C ARG A 114 3.36 -2.71 23.11
N SER A 115 3.80 -1.75 22.32
CA SER A 115 3.79 -0.33 22.67
C SER A 115 2.38 0.26 22.78
N GLY A 116 1.37 -0.43 22.24
CA GLY A 116 0.02 0.11 22.10
C GLY A 116 -0.10 1.25 21.08
N LYS A 117 0.89 1.44 20.19
CA LYS A 117 0.93 2.56 19.24
C LYS A 117 0.84 2.06 17.81
N ALA A 118 -0.25 2.38 17.12
CA ALA A 118 -0.42 2.10 15.69
C ALA A 118 0.66 2.74 14.81
N TRP A 119 1.34 3.75 15.34
CA TRP A 119 2.47 4.42 14.71
C TRP A 119 3.59 3.43 14.36
N ASP A 120 3.94 2.51 15.24
CA ASP A 120 5.04 1.56 15.03
C ASP A 120 4.79 0.68 13.81
N ILE A 121 3.54 0.24 13.61
CA ILE A 121 3.13 -0.54 12.44
C ILE A 121 3.22 0.30 11.16
N ALA A 122 2.73 1.55 11.20
CA ALA A 122 2.78 2.44 10.04
C ALA A 122 4.23 2.82 9.67
N THR A 123 5.10 3.01 10.67
CA THR A 123 6.52 3.31 10.49
C THR A 123 7.25 2.11 9.90
N ALA A 124 7.06 0.90 10.43
CA ALA A 124 7.68 -0.31 9.90
C ALA A 124 7.35 -0.54 8.40
N LEU A 125 6.10 -0.30 7.99
CA LEU A 125 5.73 -0.37 6.57
C LEU A 125 6.41 0.70 5.72
N LEU A 126 6.56 1.89 6.26
CA LEU A 126 7.20 3.00 5.56
C LEU A 126 8.71 2.79 5.43
N GLU A 127 9.36 2.32 6.50
CA GLU A 127 10.78 1.96 6.50
C GLU A 127 11.06 0.83 5.52
N TYR A 128 10.19 -0.19 5.47
CA TYR A 128 10.26 -1.24 4.46
C TYR A 128 10.26 -0.70 3.02
N CYS A 129 9.47 0.34 2.74
CA CYS A 129 9.53 1.01 1.44
C CYS A 129 10.86 1.72 1.21
N PHE A 130 11.35 2.48 2.18
CA PHE A 130 12.58 3.27 2.04
C PHE A 130 13.83 2.38 1.92
N GLU A 131 13.95 1.35 2.75
CA GLU A 131 15.06 0.39 2.71
C GLU A 131 15.18 -0.33 1.37
N ASN A 132 14.05 -0.49 0.66
CA ASN A 132 14.02 -1.11 -0.66
C ASN A 132 14.02 -0.09 -1.82
N GLY A 133 14.22 1.20 -1.54
CA GLY A 133 14.40 2.23 -2.58
C GLY A 133 13.11 2.69 -3.26
N VAL A 134 11.94 2.51 -2.62
CA VAL A 134 10.67 3.01 -3.16
C VAL A 134 10.66 4.53 -3.18
N LYS A 135 10.38 5.13 -4.33
CA LYS A 135 10.09 6.55 -4.44
C LYS A 135 8.66 6.84 -4.02
N ILE A 136 8.46 7.68 -3.01
CA ILE A 136 7.12 8.07 -2.54
C ILE A 136 6.87 9.54 -2.83
N ILE A 137 5.71 9.86 -3.39
CA ILE A 137 5.25 11.23 -3.58
C ILE A 137 3.91 11.45 -2.88
N TYR A 138 3.84 12.49 -2.06
CA TYR A 138 2.66 12.85 -1.26
C TYR A 138 1.91 14.04 -1.86
N ASN A 139 0.69 14.29 -1.35
CA ASN A 139 -0.19 15.37 -1.81
C ASN A 139 -0.37 15.32 -3.33
N THR A 140 -0.42 14.10 -3.87
CA THR A 140 -0.49 13.82 -5.31
C THR A 140 -1.63 12.85 -5.55
N ARG A 141 -2.69 13.33 -6.22
CA ARG A 141 -3.90 12.56 -6.45
C ARG A 141 -3.91 11.98 -7.86
N VAL A 142 -3.85 10.66 -7.97
CA VAL A 142 -4.12 9.97 -9.24
C VAL A 142 -5.57 10.21 -9.62
N THR A 143 -5.80 10.60 -10.86
CA THR A 143 -7.11 10.94 -11.42
C THR A 143 -7.60 9.94 -12.46
N GLY A 144 -6.72 9.04 -12.91
CA GLY A 144 -7.11 7.99 -13.85
C GLY A 144 -5.94 7.09 -14.23
N ILE A 145 -6.27 5.89 -14.68
CA ILE A 145 -5.35 4.93 -15.30
C ILE A 145 -5.34 5.19 -16.80
N MET A 146 -4.16 5.21 -17.40
CA MET A 146 -4.02 5.39 -18.85
C MET A 146 -3.94 4.02 -19.53
N THR A 147 -4.79 3.83 -20.54
CA THR A 147 -4.82 2.60 -21.32
C THR A 147 -4.74 2.88 -22.83
N LEU A 148 -4.17 1.94 -23.56
CA LEU A 148 -4.20 1.88 -25.01
C LEU A 148 -4.77 0.51 -25.42
N GLY A 149 -6.02 0.48 -25.84
CA GLY A 149 -6.78 -0.76 -25.95
C GLY A 149 -6.89 -1.44 -24.59
N SER A 150 -6.53 -2.71 -24.48
CA SER A 150 -6.56 -3.50 -23.24
C SER A 150 -5.28 -3.40 -22.40
N LYS A 151 -4.31 -2.57 -22.80
CA LYS A 151 -3.03 -2.47 -22.09
C LYS A 151 -2.93 -1.20 -21.29
N VAL A 152 -2.56 -1.32 -20.01
CA VAL A 152 -2.17 -0.19 -19.17
C VAL A 152 -0.82 0.34 -19.64
N PHE A 153 -0.68 1.69 -19.65
CA PHE A 153 0.60 2.33 -19.93
C PHE A 153 0.94 3.50 -19.00
N GLY A 154 0.19 3.70 -17.91
CA GLY A 154 0.53 4.69 -16.90
C GLY A 154 -0.65 5.25 -16.13
N VAL A 155 -0.42 6.40 -15.49
CA VAL A 155 -1.42 7.12 -14.71
C VAL A 155 -1.43 8.62 -15.03
N ARG A 156 -2.61 9.26 -14.89
CA ARG A 156 -2.76 10.71 -14.79
C ARG A 156 -2.90 11.09 -13.33
N TYR A 157 -2.28 12.18 -12.92
CA TYR A 157 -2.39 12.67 -11.56
C TYR A 157 -2.30 14.19 -11.47
N ILE A 158 -2.84 14.75 -10.39
CA ILE A 158 -2.68 16.15 -10.00
C ILE A 158 -1.64 16.22 -8.90
N ASN A 159 -0.56 16.96 -9.13
CA ASN A 159 0.53 17.10 -8.17
C ASN A 159 0.18 18.11 -7.06
N LYS A 160 1.05 18.25 -6.04
CA LYS A 160 0.87 19.16 -4.91
C LYS A 160 0.71 20.64 -5.27
N ARG A 161 1.06 21.04 -6.50
CA ARG A 161 0.91 22.41 -7.01
C ARG A 161 -0.39 22.60 -7.81
N GLY A 162 -1.23 21.56 -7.92
CA GLY A 162 -2.47 21.58 -8.69
C GLY A 162 -2.32 21.34 -10.20
N PHE A 163 -1.11 21.02 -10.68
CA PHE A 163 -0.89 20.75 -12.10
C PHE A 163 -1.15 19.29 -12.44
N GLU A 164 -1.86 19.08 -13.53
CA GLU A 164 -2.00 17.74 -14.12
C GLU A 164 -0.68 17.27 -14.71
N ARG A 165 -0.39 15.98 -14.51
CA ARG A 165 0.81 15.29 -14.98
C ARG A 165 0.44 13.87 -15.40
N LYS A 166 1.30 13.29 -16.21
CA LYS A 166 1.25 11.89 -16.62
C LYS A 166 2.54 11.21 -16.21
N GLU A 167 2.44 9.95 -15.84
CA GLU A 167 3.59 9.09 -15.59
C GLU A 167 3.37 7.79 -16.34
N GLU A 168 4.27 7.47 -17.25
CA GLU A 168 4.20 6.26 -18.06
C GLU A 168 4.78 5.08 -17.28
N CYS A 169 4.06 3.99 -17.26
CA CYS A 169 4.46 2.75 -16.59
C CYS A 169 3.57 1.59 -17.05
N PRO A 170 4.15 0.44 -17.40
CA PRO A 170 3.37 -0.70 -17.90
C PRO A 170 2.57 -1.43 -16.79
N ASN A 171 2.91 -1.20 -15.52
CA ASN A 171 2.28 -1.91 -14.41
C ASN A 171 1.77 -0.92 -13.35
N VAL A 172 0.48 -0.99 -13.05
CA VAL A 172 -0.16 -0.14 -12.04
C VAL A 172 -0.86 -1.02 -11.01
N ILE A 173 -0.53 -0.82 -9.73
CA ILE A 173 -1.20 -1.47 -8.59
C ILE A 173 -2.13 -0.45 -7.94
N VAL A 174 -3.44 -0.71 -7.93
CA VAL A 174 -4.43 0.13 -7.28
C VAL A 174 -4.62 -0.34 -5.84
N ALA A 175 -4.18 0.47 -4.88
CA ALA A 175 -4.24 0.19 -3.44
C ALA A 175 -4.90 1.34 -2.65
N THR A 176 -5.88 2.00 -3.26
CA THR A 176 -6.54 3.22 -2.75
C THR A 176 -7.45 3.00 -1.55
N GLY A 177 -7.69 1.75 -1.16
CA GLY A 177 -8.68 1.37 -0.16
C GLY A 177 -10.12 1.44 -0.71
N GLY A 178 -11.09 1.25 0.17
CA GLY A 178 -12.53 1.31 -0.15
C GLY A 178 -13.17 2.63 0.25
N LEU A 179 -14.41 2.55 0.79
CA LEU A 179 -15.24 3.71 1.17
C LEU A 179 -15.24 4.03 2.67
N SER A 180 -14.65 3.16 3.50
CA SER A 180 -14.65 3.35 4.95
C SER A 180 -13.60 4.38 5.39
N TYR A 181 -13.98 5.26 6.32
CA TYR A 181 -13.15 6.34 6.86
C TYR A 181 -12.60 7.30 5.77
N PRO A 182 -13.48 8.02 5.03
CA PRO A 182 -13.07 8.87 3.92
C PRO A 182 -12.03 9.94 4.29
N ALA A 183 -12.08 10.45 5.52
CA ALA A 183 -11.10 11.40 6.04
C ALA A 183 -9.65 10.88 6.05
N THR A 184 -9.45 9.55 5.94
CA THR A 184 -8.12 8.93 5.83
C THR A 184 -7.63 8.81 4.40
N GLY A 185 -8.43 9.22 3.41
CA GLY A 185 -8.14 9.11 2.00
C GLY A 185 -8.85 7.96 1.27
N SER A 186 -9.64 7.12 1.98
CA SER A 186 -10.39 6.01 1.36
C SER A 186 -11.73 6.50 0.82
N THR A 187 -11.73 7.10 -0.34
CA THR A 187 -12.89 7.76 -0.99
C THR A 187 -13.44 6.98 -2.18
N GLY A 188 -13.01 5.72 -2.36
CA GLY A 188 -13.54 4.86 -3.42
C GLY A 188 -12.90 5.06 -4.79
N ASP A 189 -11.75 5.76 -4.89
CA ASP A 189 -11.10 6.06 -6.16
C ASP A 189 -10.84 4.79 -6.99
N GLY A 190 -10.48 3.66 -6.33
CA GLY A 190 -10.24 2.40 -7.02
C GLY A 190 -11.46 1.82 -7.73
N TYR A 191 -12.66 2.06 -7.19
CA TYR A 191 -13.91 1.66 -7.87
C TYR A 191 -14.15 2.50 -9.12
N ALA A 192 -13.90 3.81 -9.05
CA ALA A 192 -13.99 4.68 -10.22
C ALA A 192 -12.99 4.23 -11.31
N PHE A 193 -11.72 4.00 -10.94
CA PHE A 193 -10.73 3.51 -11.90
C PHE A 193 -11.11 2.18 -12.55
N ALA A 194 -11.69 1.25 -11.80
CA ALA A 194 -12.15 -0.03 -12.33
C ALA A 194 -13.35 0.10 -13.27
N SER A 195 -14.20 1.10 -13.06
CA SER A 195 -15.35 1.38 -13.94
C SER A 195 -14.94 2.05 -15.24
N ASP A 196 -13.81 2.74 -15.26
CA ASP A 196 -13.29 3.47 -16.43
C ASP A 196 -12.45 2.56 -17.36
N LEU A 197 -12.14 1.31 -16.94
CA LEU A 197 -11.35 0.32 -17.67
C LEU A 197 -12.21 -0.72 -18.37
#